data_a607dfcfbca01ccf616c4fc305b95d64
#
_entry.id   a607dfcfbca01ccf616c4fc305b95d64
#
_cell.length_a   1.000
_cell.length_b   1.000
_cell.length_c   1.000
_cell.angle_alpha   90.00
_cell.angle_beta   90.00
_cell.angle_gamma   90.00
#
_symmetry.space_group_name_H-M   'P 1'
#
loop_
_entity.id
_entity.type
_entity.pdbx_description
1 polymer ?
#
loop_
_entity_poly.entity_id
_entity_poly.type
_entity_poly.pdbx_seq_one_letter_code
_entity_poly.pdbx_strand_id
1 'polypeptide(L)'
;MSTENESWRKAFASEGNGGGERPRRSGNSRPAGSNYNREKRYSHTEKREYSRQGNRYGRQGQGSSTYNRRPRTADYNPHAKYSMKKQIEYKEKHFDPNEPIRLNRFLANAGVCSRREADTYIQAGVVKVNGVVVTELGTKVLRSDEVMFHDQALSIEKKVYVLLNKPKNYVTTSDDPQNRKTVMDLVKGACRERIYPVGRLDRSTTGVLLLTNDGEIASKLTHPQYLKKKIYHVFLDKNVTAADMRQIADGIMLEDGEIHADAIDYASPTDKKQVGIEIHSGRNRIVRRIFEHLGYHVVKLDRVYFAGLTKKNVRRGDWRFLTEQEVQMLHMGAFE
;
A
#
# COMPACT_ATOMS: atom_id res chain seq x y z
N MET A 1 -0.62 -15.49 23.72
CA MET A 1 -0.95 -15.72 22.29
C MET A 1 -2.31 -15.13 21.92
N SER A 2 -2.55 -13.81 22.08
CA SER A 2 -3.87 -13.21 21.80
C SER A 2 -3.83 -11.76 21.30
N THR A 3 -2.68 -11.22 20.89
CA THR A 3 -2.55 -9.81 20.49
C THR A 3 -2.42 -9.56 18.98
N GLU A 4 -2.18 -10.57 18.15
CA GLU A 4 -2.04 -10.41 16.70
C GLU A 4 -3.37 -10.53 15.93
N ASN A 5 -4.37 -11.18 16.54
CA ASN A 5 -5.70 -11.38 15.90
C ASN A 5 -6.61 -10.14 15.87
N GLU A 6 -6.20 -9.01 16.46
CA GLU A 6 -7.05 -7.81 16.51
C GLU A 6 -6.80 -6.79 15.37
N SER A 7 -5.66 -6.86 14.69
CA SER A 7 -5.28 -5.79 13.74
C SER A 7 -6.16 -5.74 12.50
N TRP A 8 -6.57 -6.89 11.98
CA TRP A 8 -7.43 -6.95 10.79
C TRP A 8 -8.92 -6.72 11.11
N ARG A 9 -9.39 -7.09 12.32
CA ARG A 9 -10.75 -6.74 12.79
C ARG A 9 -10.95 -5.22 12.84
N LYS A 10 -9.89 -4.46 13.19
CA LYS A 10 -9.91 -2.98 13.16
C LYS A 10 -9.96 -2.42 11.72
N ALA A 11 -9.42 -3.12 10.74
CA ALA A 11 -9.51 -2.71 9.33
C ALA A 11 -10.93 -2.85 8.77
N PHE A 12 -11.72 -3.82 9.24
CA PHE A 12 -13.13 -3.98 8.85
C PHE A 12 -14.09 -3.07 9.63
N ALA A 13 -13.80 -2.76 10.89
CA ALA A 13 -14.66 -1.91 11.72
C ALA A 13 -14.79 -0.47 11.19
N SER A 14 -13.85 -0.01 10.36
CA SER A 14 -13.85 1.34 9.77
C SER A 14 -14.71 1.50 8.50
N GLU A 15 -15.22 0.41 7.91
CA GLU A 15 -16.05 0.47 6.68
C GLU A 15 -17.57 0.43 6.92
N GLY A 16 -18.02 0.23 8.17
CA GLY A 16 -19.42 -0.03 8.53
C GLY A 16 -20.33 1.18 8.77
N ASN A 17 -19.87 2.43 8.63
CA ASN A 17 -20.71 3.59 8.95
C ASN A 17 -20.74 4.64 7.83
N GLY A 18 -21.56 4.39 6.80
CA GLY A 18 -21.80 5.28 5.66
C GLY A 18 -23.19 5.16 5.06
N GLY A 19 -24.20 4.82 5.87
CA GLY A 19 -25.62 4.82 5.49
C GLY A 19 -26.37 5.93 6.19
N GLY A 20 -26.10 7.20 5.85
CA GLY A 20 -26.87 8.35 6.31
C GLY A 20 -28.01 8.64 5.33
N GLU A 21 -29.24 8.51 5.79
CA GLU A 21 -30.46 8.93 5.12
C GLU A 21 -30.40 10.40 4.71
N ARG A 22 -30.82 10.69 3.48
CA ARG A 22 -31.01 12.05 2.99
C ARG A 22 -32.33 12.63 3.57
N PRO A 23 -32.34 13.79 4.25
CA PRO A 23 -33.58 14.47 4.57
C PRO A 23 -34.17 15.12 3.31
N ARG A 24 -35.47 14.92 3.13
CA ARG A 24 -36.29 15.52 2.09
C ARG A 24 -36.35 17.06 2.26
N ARG A 25 -36.10 17.77 1.18
CA ARG A 25 -36.34 19.21 1.07
C ARG A 25 -37.85 19.48 1.12
N SER A 26 -38.27 20.30 2.06
CA SER A 26 -39.49 21.11 1.93
C SER A 26 -39.10 22.56 1.73
N GLY A 27 -39.68 23.21 0.72
CA GLY A 27 -39.39 24.60 0.40
C GLY A 27 -40.16 25.57 1.30
N ASN A 28 -39.64 26.75 1.55
CA ASN A 28 -40.20 28.01 1.15
C ASN A 28 -39.51 29.22 1.77
N SER A 29 -39.44 30.27 0.93
CA SER A 29 -39.46 31.71 1.20
C SER A 29 -38.26 32.42 1.84
N ARG A 30 -37.65 33.26 1.00
CA ARG A 30 -36.89 34.48 1.38
C ARG A 30 -37.86 35.58 1.93
N PRO A 31 -37.38 36.57 2.70
CA PRO A 31 -36.90 37.79 2.07
C PRO A 31 -35.68 38.48 2.70
N ALA A 32 -35.23 39.46 1.98
CA ALA A 32 -34.15 40.38 1.95
C ALA A 32 -33.79 41.22 3.20
N GLY A 33 -32.49 41.65 3.21
CA GLY A 33 -32.14 43.03 3.64
C GLY A 33 -31.22 43.10 4.88
N SER A 34 -30.02 43.48 4.84
CA SER A 34 -29.37 44.76 4.91
C SER A 34 -27.96 44.67 5.50
N ASN A 35 -27.11 45.47 4.90
CA ASN A 35 -25.79 45.89 5.32
C ASN A 35 -25.64 46.32 6.78
N TYR A 36 -24.47 46.08 7.39
CA TYR A 36 -23.63 47.17 7.91
C TYR A 36 -22.25 46.69 8.32
N ASN A 37 -21.25 47.43 7.87
CA ASN A 37 -19.86 47.52 8.27
C ASN A 37 -19.68 47.81 9.76
N ARG A 38 -18.66 47.33 10.40
CA ARG A 38 -17.69 48.21 11.10
C ARG A 38 -16.50 47.49 11.72
N GLU A 39 -15.42 48.12 11.51
CA GLU A 39 -14.03 48.04 11.89
C GLU A 39 -13.71 47.91 13.40
N LYS A 40 -12.50 47.31 13.59
CA LYS A 40 -11.42 47.63 14.55
C LYS A 40 -11.71 47.69 16.05
N ARG A 41 -10.91 46.96 16.83
CA ARG A 41 -9.84 47.55 17.68
C ARG A 41 -9.07 46.50 18.49
N TYR A 42 -7.77 46.73 18.54
CA TYR A 42 -6.75 46.17 19.45
C TYR A 42 -7.02 46.51 20.92
N SER A 43 -6.64 45.63 21.85
CA SER A 43 -5.96 46.04 23.08
C SER A 43 -5.33 44.87 23.82
N HIS A 44 -4.17 45.13 24.28
CA HIS A 44 -3.17 44.53 25.10
C HIS A 44 -3.61 44.30 26.57
N THR A 45 -2.69 43.55 27.25
CA THR A 45 -2.46 43.49 28.73
C THR A 45 -3.27 42.35 29.45
N GLU A 46 -2.77 41.60 30.43
CA GLU A 46 -1.56 41.62 31.27
C GLU A 46 -1.42 40.28 32.01
N LYS A 47 -0.20 40.01 32.45
CA LYS A 47 0.19 38.88 33.35
C LYS A 47 -0.52 38.93 34.67
N ARG A 48 -0.80 37.76 35.30
CA ARG A 48 -0.82 37.60 36.72
C ARG A 48 -0.30 36.20 37.13
N GLU A 49 0.86 36.24 37.77
CA GLU A 49 1.35 35.20 38.67
C GLU A 49 0.47 35.15 39.95
N TYR A 50 0.18 33.96 40.40
CA TYR A 50 -0.12 33.71 41.81
C TYR A 50 0.48 32.38 42.23
N SER A 51 1.45 32.47 43.13
CA SER A 51 1.97 31.41 44.00
C SER A 51 1.04 31.19 45.19
N ARG A 52 0.92 29.98 45.69
CA ARG A 52 1.05 29.55 47.10
C ARG A 52 0.37 28.19 47.37
N GLN A 53 1.23 27.26 47.74
CA GLN A 53 1.32 26.56 49.04
C GLN A 53 0.12 25.70 49.53
N GLY A 54 0.37 24.40 49.56
CA GLY A 54 0.34 23.56 50.79
C GLY A 54 -0.96 22.83 51.07
N ASN A 55 -0.97 21.50 50.95
CA ASN A 55 -1.09 20.68 52.16
C ASN A 55 -0.83 19.18 51.88
N ARG A 56 -0.04 18.59 52.75
CA ARG A 56 0.21 17.15 52.88
C ARG A 56 -1.03 16.47 53.47
N TYR A 57 -1.45 15.35 52.87
CA TYR A 57 -1.90 14.17 53.61
C TYR A 57 -1.55 12.92 52.80
N GLY A 58 -0.84 12.01 53.47
CA GLY A 58 -0.37 10.78 52.93
C GLY A 58 -1.48 9.74 52.75
N ARG A 59 -1.34 8.92 51.73
CA ARG A 59 -1.95 7.60 51.64
C ARG A 59 -0.96 6.64 50.98
N GLN A 60 -0.42 5.73 51.78
CA GLN A 60 0.30 4.56 51.33
C GLN A 60 -0.64 3.71 50.45
N GLY A 61 -0.19 3.32 49.28
CA GLY A 61 -0.85 2.38 48.39
C GLY A 61 0.20 1.75 47.47
N GLN A 62 0.41 0.48 47.69
CA GLN A 62 1.41 -0.40 47.09
C GLN A 62 1.31 -0.48 45.56
N GLY A 63 2.49 -0.64 44.94
CA GLY A 63 2.69 -1.45 43.77
C GLY A 63 2.36 -0.82 42.41
N SER A 64 3.20 0.10 41.94
CA SER A 64 3.26 0.36 40.51
C SER A 64 4.55 -0.22 39.94
N SER A 65 4.44 -1.22 39.07
CA SER A 65 5.53 -1.73 38.29
C SER A 65 6.14 -0.58 37.47
N THR A 66 7.34 -0.20 37.81
CA THR A 66 8.16 0.73 37.04
C THR A 66 8.54 0.06 35.73
N TYR A 67 7.70 0.23 34.71
CA TYR A 67 8.17 0.06 33.35
C TYR A 67 9.31 1.04 33.12
N ASN A 68 10.52 0.51 32.95
CA ASN A 68 11.74 1.25 32.59
C ASN A 68 11.47 2.01 31.25
N ARG A 69 10.95 3.22 31.36
CA ARG A 69 10.81 4.12 30.22
C ARG A 69 12.21 4.58 29.83
N ARG A 70 12.74 4.05 28.75
CA ARG A 70 13.98 4.57 28.15
C ARG A 70 13.85 6.09 28.00
N PRO A 71 14.90 6.88 28.34
CA PRO A 71 14.86 8.32 28.20
C PRO A 71 14.54 8.68 26.73
N ARG A 72 13.57 9.58 26.56
CA ARG A 72 13.18 10.08 25.23
C ARG A 72 14.28 11.03 24.74
N THR A 73 14.84 10.77 23.58
CA THR A 73 15.75 11.68 22.89
C THR A 73 15.00 12.92 22.38
N ALA A 74 15.70 14.04 22.18
CA ALA A 74 15.10 15.30 21.71
C ALA A 74 14.31 15.15 20.40
N ASP A 75 14.66 14.14 19.59
CA ASP A 75 14.02 13.82 18.31
C ASP A 75 12.84 12.83 18.43
N TYR A 76 12.36 12.53 19.64
CA TYR A 76 11.25 11.62 19.84
C TYR A 76 9.93 12.25 19.37
N ASN A 77 9.45 11.82 18.21
CA ASN A 77 8.11 12.13 17.74
C ASN A 77 7.15 10.98 18.17
N PRO A 78 6.21 11.24 19.09
CA PRO A 78 5.25 10.20 19.55
C PRO A 78 4.31 9.70 18.46
N HIS A 79 4.19 10.43 17.35
CA HIS A 79 3.40 10.06 16.18
C HIS A 79 4.24 9.40 15.07
N ALA A 80 5.56 9.36 15.20
CA ALA A 80 6.42 8.65 14.27
C ALA A 80 6.39 7.14 14.55
N LYS A 81 5.97 6.37 13.56
CA LYS A 81 5.89 4.91 13.65
C LYS A 81 7.26 4.24 13.75
N TYR A 82 8.33 4.93 13.31
CA TYR A 82 9.71 4.43 13.28
C TYR A 82 10.73 5.50 13.66
N SER A 83 11.85 5.05 14.25
CA SER A 83 12.97 5.92 14.63
C SER A 83 13.70 6.43 13.38
N MET A 84 13.94 7.75 13.29
CA MET A 84 14.75 8.38 12.23
C MET A 84 16.14 7.75 12.12
N LYS A 85 16.76 7.39 13.25
CA LYS A 85 18.07 6.73 13.28
C LYS A 85 18.07 5.41 12.51
N LYS A 86 17.05 4.54 12.74
CA LYS A 86 16.92 3.28 11.99
C LYS A 86 16.71 3.49 10.49
N GLN A 87 16.06 4.59 10.11
CA GLN A 87 15.83 4.94 8.71
C GLN A 87 17.14 5.35 8.02
N ILE A 88 17.97 6.14 8.71
CA ILE A 88 19.30 6.56 8.21
C ILE A 88 20.20 5.32 8.10
N GLU A 89 20.31 4.52 9.16
CA GLU A 89 21.09 3.29 9.18
C GLU A 89 20.69 2.31 8.05
N TYR A 90 19.39 2.22 7.75
CA TYR A 90 18.91 1.38 6.65
C TYR A 90 19.29 1.95 5.28
N LYS A 91 19.15 3.27 5.07
CA LYS A 91 19.57 3.92 3.83
C LYS A 91 21.07 3.75 3.58
N GLU A 92 21.90 3.97 4.61
CA GLU A 92 23.36 3.82 4.51
C GLU A 92 23.78 2.36 4.23
N LYS A 93 23.14 1.41 4.88
CA LYS A 93 23.50 -0.02 4.75
C LYS A 93 23.09 -0.65 3.41
N HIS A 94 22.07 -0.09 2.72
CA HIS A 94 21.51 -0.70 1.51
C HIS A 94 21.74 0.12 0.24
N PHE A 95 22.46 1.23 0.33
CA PHE A 95 22.84 2.02 -0.82
C PHE A 95 24.31 1.83 -1.15
N ASP A 96 24.59 0.97 -2.12
CA ASP A 96 25.90 0.91 -2.76
C ASP A 96 25.81 1.66 -4.10
N PRO A 97 26.41 2.86 -4.21
CA PRO A 97 26.43 3.61 -5.45
C PRO A 97 27.21 2.89 -6.56
N ASN A 98 28.11 1.98 -6.21
CA ASN A 98 28.96 1.25 -7.13
C ASN A 98 28.42 -0.14 -7.51
N GLU A 99 27.21 -0.52 -7.02
CA GLU A 99 26.60 -1.78 -7.43
C GLU A 99 26.27 -1.76 -8.93
N PRO A 100 26.85 -2.66 -9.74
CA PRO A 100 26.61 -2.68 -11.17
C PRO A 100 25.19 -3.15 -11.48
N ILE A 101 24.48 -2.40 -12.34
CA ILE A 101 23.11 -2.66 -12.75
C ILE A 101 23.12 -3.24 -14.16
N ARG A 102 22.28 -4.23 -14.46
CA ARG A 102 22.10 -4.70 -15.84
C ARG A 102 21.57 -3.56 -16.73
N LEU A 103 22.15 -3.41 -17.92
CA LEU A 103 21.81 -2.33 -18.86
C LEU A 103 20.31 -2.27 -19.19
N ASN A 104 19.65 -3.41 -19.40
CA ASN A 104 18.20 -3.46 -19.63
C ASN A 104 17.41 -2.93 -18.41
N ARG A 105 17.92 -3.14 -17.18
CA ARG A 105 17.31 -2.58 -15.98
C ARG A 105 17.56 -1.08 -15.86
N PHE A 106 18.73 -0.61 -16.29
CA PHE A 106 19.04 0.82 -16.33
C PHE A 106 18.07 1.56 -17.26
N LEU A 107 17.90 1.07 -18.50
CA LEU A 107 16.96 1.63 -19.50
C LEU A 107 15.51 1.68 -18.97
N ALA A 108 15.09 0.58 -18.32
CA ALA A 108 13.75 0.53 -17.72
C ALA A 108 13.59 1.50 -16.53
N ASN A 109 14.64 1.70 -15.72
CA ASN A 109 14.65 2.65 -14.61
C ASN A 109 14.75 4.12 -15.06
N ALA A 110 15.26 4.35 -16.28
CA ALA A 110 15.27 5.65 -16.94
C ALA A 110 13.93 5.95 -17.66
N GLY A 111 12.94 5.08 -17.53
CA GLY A 111 11.59 5.31 -18.07
C GLY A 111 11.43 5.09 -19.57
N VAL A 112 12.48 4.70 -20.29
CA VAL A 112 12.48 4.56 -21.75
C VAL A 112 11.52 3.48 -22.22
N CYS A 113 11.59 2.28 -21.60
CA CYS A 113 10.88 1.09 -22.09
C CYS A 113 10.75 0.02 -20.99
N SER A 114 10.10 -1.11 -21.29
CA SER A 114 10.17 -2.31 -20.44
C SER A 114 11.54 -2.99 -20.55
N ARG A 115 11.90 -3.84 -19.58
CA ARG A 115 13.16 -4.60 -19.62
C ARG A 115 13.28 -5.51 -20.85
N ARG A 116 12.15 -6.06 -21.34
CA ARG A 116 12.13 -6.92 -22.53
C ARG A 116 12.34 -6.09 -23.81
N GLU A 117 11.70 -4.96 -23.92
CA GLU A 117 11.92 -4.02 -25.03
C GLU A 117 13.36 -3.49 -25.01
N ALA A 118 13.91 -3.22 -23.80
CA ALA A 118 15.30 -2.83 -23.66
C ALA A 118 16.27 -3.88 -24.22
N ASP A 119 16.01 -5.17 -24.02
CA ASP A 119 16.82 -6.24 -24.60
C ASP A 119 16.79 -6.18 -26.15
N THR A 120 15.63 -5.90 -26.76
CA THR A 120 15.50 -5.71 -28.21
C THR A 120 16.28 -4.47 -28.70
N TYR A 121 16.21 -3.35 -27.97
CA TYR A 121 16.96 -2.14 -28.33
C TYR A 121 18.47 -2.31 -28.17
N ILE A 122 18.94 -3.03 -27.16
CA ILE A 122 20.35 -3.34 -26.98
C ILE A 122 20.85 -4.17 -28.19
N GLN A 123 20.14 -5.23 -28.56
CA GLN A 123 20.49 -6.05 -29.73
C GLN A 123 20.47 -5.25 -31.05
N ALA A 124 19.57 -4.28 -31.17
CA ALA A 124 19.50 -3.40 -32.34
C ALA A 124 20.66 -2.37 -32.40
N GLY A 125 21.53 -2.29 -31.37
CA GLY A 125 22.69 -1.40 -31.36
C GLY A 125 22.38 0.09 -31.18
N VAL A 126 21.18 0.44 -30.70
CA VAL A 126 20.77 1.86 -30.48
C VAL A 126 21.14 2.38 -29.09
N VAL A 127 21.84 1.59 -28.30
CA VAL A 127 22.29 1.93 -26.94
C VAL A 127 23.80 2.06 -26.92
N LYS A 128 24.30 3.16 -26.36
CA LYS A 128 25.73 3.42 -26.12
C LYS A 128 26.02 3.53 -24.63
N VAL A 129 27.14 3.02 -24.20
CA VAL A 129 27.68 3.16 -22.85
C VAL A 129 29.08 3.76 -22.95
N ASN A 130 29.30 4.91 -22.32
CA ASN A 130 30.56 5.66 -22.39
C ASN A 130 31.06 5.86 -23.85
N GLY A 131 30.12 6.17 -24.76
CA GLY A 131 30.38 6.38 -26.18
C GLY A 131 30.49 5.12 -27.04
N VAL A 132 30.50 3.92 -26.46
CA VAL A 132 30.63 2.64 -27.17
C VAL A 132 29.26 1.98 -27.34
N VAL A 133 28.95 1.52 -28.58
CA VAL A 133 27.72 0.77 -28.86
C VAL A 133 27.77 -0.59 -28.17
N VAL A 134 26.70 -0.93 -27.44
CA VAL A 134 26.55 -2.21 -26.74
C VAL A 134 25.41 -3.01 -27.38
N THR A 135 25.72 -4.23 -27.82
CA THR A 135 24.74 -5.17 -28.38
C THR A 135 24.57 -6.44 -27.55
N GLU A 136 25.48 -6.67 -26.59
CA GLU A 136 25.50 -7.85 -25.75
C GLU A 136 24.46 -7.77 -24.65
N LEU A 137 23.61 -8.82 -24.54
CA LEU A 137 22.63 -8.94 -23.47
C LEU A 137 23.29 -9.31 -22.14
N GLY A 138 22.77 -8.75 -21.07
CA GLY A 138 23.31 -9.00 -19.73
C GLY A 138 24.46 -8.10 -19.32
N THR A 139 24.92 -7.21 -20.20
CA THR A 139 25.91 -6.17 -19.87
C THR A 139 25.51 -5.41 -18.63
N LYS A 140 26.46 -5.16 -17.75
CA LYS A 140 26.29 -4.39 -16.52
C LYS A 140 26.93 -3.03 -16.66
N VAL A 141 26.28 -2.02 -16.11
CA VAL A 141 26.74 -0.62 -16.09
C VAL A 141 26.71 -0.10 -14.65
N LEU A 142 27.59 0.83 -14.34
CA LEU A 142 27.58 1.59 -13.10
C LEU A 142 26.57 2.75 -13.21
N ARG A 143 26.14 3.27 -12.09
CA ARG A 143 25.25 4.46 -12.07
C ARG A 143 25.98 5.72 -12.55
N SER A 144 27.31 5.71 -12.49
CA SER A 144 28.19 6.78 -12.98
C SER A 144 28.44 6.72 -14.48
N ASP A 145 28.15 5.57 -15.15
CA ASP A 145 28.35 5.44 -16.58
C ASP A 145 27.37 6.32 -17.36
N GLU A 146 27.87 6.93 -18.43
CA GLU A 146 27.05 7.66 -19.38
C GLU A 146 26.34 6.66 -20.31
N VAL A 147 25.04 6.54 -20.15
CA VAL A 147 24.19 5.69 -21.01
C VAL A 147 23.38 6.57 -21.93
N MET A 148 23.49 6.30 -23.23
CA MET A 148 22.75 7.01 -24.27
C MET A 148 21.80 6.06 -25.00
N PHE A 149 20.63 6.56 -25.34
CA PHE A 149 19.62 5.89 -26.17
C PHE A 149 19.27 6.79 -27.34
N HIS A 150 19.48 6.33 -28.58
CA HIS A 150 19.38 7.15 -29.79
C HIS A 150 20.13 8.49 -29.65
N ASP A 151 21.38 8.43 -29.16
CA ASP A 151 22.26 9.59 -28.92
C ASP A 151 21.75 10.61 -27.90
N GLN A 152 20.75 10.26 -27.11
CA GLN A 152 20.24 11.07 -26.00
C GLN A 152 20.71 10.49 -24.67
N ALA A 153 21.37 11.30 -23.84
CA ALA A 153 21.83 10.89 -22.52
C ALA A 153 20.64 10.59 -21.60
N LEU A 154 20.70 9.48 -20.90
CA LEU A 154 19.65 9.02 -20.00
C LEU A 154 20.02 9.25 -18.53
N SER A 155 19.03 9.59 -17.74
CA SER A 155 19.13 9.63 -16.28
C SER A 155 18.08 8.72 -15.65
N ILE A 156 18.41 8.15 -14.50
CA ILE A 156 17.46 7.32 -13.74
C ILE A 156 16.36 8.21 -13.17
N GLU A 157 15.11 7.83 -13.42
CA GLU A 157 13.94 8.54 -12.89
C GLU A 157 13.86 8.49 -11.35
N LYS A 158 13.24 9.52 -10.76
CA LYS A 158 12.86 9.51 -9.35
C LYS A 158 11.87 8.37 -9.09
N LYS A 159 11.96 7.77 -7.90
CA LYS A 159 11.05 6.69 -7.51
C LYS A 159 9.69 7.26 -7.12
N VAL A 160 8.64 6.73 -7.72
CA VAL A 160 7.24 7.14 -7.50
C VAL A 160 6.43 5.93 -7.04
N TYR A 161 5.54 6.16 -6.07
CA TYR A 161 4.69 5.13 -5.48
C TYR A 161 3.26 5.65 -5.41
N VAL A 162 2.36 4.97 -6.11
CA VAL A 162 0.93 5.33 -6.20
C VAL A 162 0.09 4.19 -5.66
N LEU A 163 -0.74 4.48 -4.66
CA LEU A 163 -1.73 3.56 -4.12
C LEU A 163 -3.07 3.81 -4.81
N LEU A 164 -3.58 2.81 -5.49
CA LEU A 164 -4.88 2.82 -6.16
C LEU A 164 -5.88 1.93 -5.41
N ASN A 165 -7.09 2.43 -5.15
CA ASN A 165 -8.22 1.57 -4.79
C ASN A 165 -8.91 1.08 -6.07
N LYS A 166 -8.42 -0.03 -6.62
CA LYS A 166 -8.85 -0.57 -7.90
C LYS A 166 -10.34 -0.89 -7.93
N PRO A 167 -11.12 -0.35 -8.87
CA PRO A 167 -12.53 -0.72 -9.09
C PRO A 167 -12.66 -2.03 -9.89
N LYS A 168 -13.88 -2.57 -9.98
CA LYS A 168 -14.22 -3.67 -10.90
C LYS A 168 -14.05 -3.24 -12.36
N ASN A 169 -13.92 -4.23 -13.24
CA ASN A 169 -13.90 -4.11 -14.69
C ASN A 169 -12.62 -3.49 -15.31
N TYR A 170 -11.61 -3.20 -14.50
CA TYR A 170 -10.28 -2.79 -14.97
C TYR A 170 -9.31 -3.97 -14.86
N VAL A 171 -8.54 -4.22 -15.92
CA VAL A 171 -7.49 -5.24 -15.93
C VAL A 171 -6.18 -4.67 -15.36
N THR A 172 -5.45 -5.51 -14.64
CA THR A 172 -4.16 -5.10 -14.04
C THR A 172 -3.03 -5.45 -15.00
N THR A 173 -2.80 -4.55 -15.93
CA THR A 173 -1.70 -4.61 -16.89
C THR A 173 -1.26 -3.20 -17.27
N SER A 174 -0.01 -3.04 -17.69
CA SER A 174 0.50 -1.80 -18.28
C SER A 174 0.23 -1.70 -19.76
N ASP A 175 -0.01 -2.82 -20.42
CA ASP A 175 -0.35 -2.92 -21.84
C ASP A 175 -1.39 -4.02 -22.03
N ASP A 176 -2.40 -3.77 -22.88
CA ASP A 176 -3.48 -4.72 -23.15
C ASP A 176 -3.80 -4.81 -24.65
N PRO A 177 -3.40 -5.91 -25.31
CA PRO A 177 -3.67 -6.12 -26.74
C PRO A 177 -5.15 -6.11 -27.11
N GLN A 178 -6.05 -6.32 -26.13
CA GLN A 178 -7.50 -6.33 -26.34
C GLN A 178 -8.16 -4.97 -26.09
N ASN A 179 -7.39 -3.93 -25.84
CA ASN A 179 -7.86 -2.55 -25.59
C ASN A 179 -8.96 -2.45 -24.51
N ARG A 180 -8.91 -3.30 -23.48
CA ARG A 180 -9.81 -3.22 -22.32
C ARG A 180 -9.36 -2.08 -21.42
N LYS A 181 -10.28 -1.60 -20.57
CA LYS A 181 -9.94 -0.63 -19.52
C LYS A 181 -8.89 -1.20 -18.58
N THR A 182 -7.76 -0.52 -18.45
CA THR A 182 -6.63 -0.92 -17.61
C THR A 182 -6.54 -0.07 -16.36
N VAL A 183 -5.81 -0.53 -15.36
CA VAL A 183 -5.51 0.27 -14.15
C VAL A 183 -4.68 1.52 -14.49
N MET A 184 -3.97 1.51 -15.64
CA MET A 184 -3.19 2.66 -16.08
C MET A 184 -4.08 3.82 -16.50
N ASP A 185 -5.28 3.56 -17.02
CA ASP A 185 -6.24 4.61 -17.38
C ASP A 185 -6.69 5.42 -16.16
N LEU A 186 -6.74 4.78 -14.98
CA LEU A 186 -7.15 5.42 -13.72
C LEU A 186 -6.06 6.31 -13.12
N VAL A 187 -4.80 6.03 -13.40
CA VAL A 187 -3.64 6.78 -12.90
C VAL A 187 -3.00 7.65 -13.97
N LYS A 188 -3.64 7.76 -15.13
CA LYS A 188 -3.16 8.61 -16.24
C LYS A 188 -3.02 10.05 -15.76
N GLY A 189 -1.81 10.61 -15.91
CA GLY A 189 -1.51 11.97 -15.47
C GLY A 189 -1.15 12.11 -13.98
N ALA A 190 -1.05 11.02 -13.22
CA ALA A 190 -0.59 11.07 -11.83
C ALA A 190 0.87 11.57 -11.73
N CYS A 191 1.73 11.10 -12.61
CA CYS A 191 3.15 11.47 -12.68
C CYS A 191 3.65 11.37 -14.13
N ARG A 192 4.86 11.87 -14.36
CA ARG A 192 5.53 11.76 -15.68
C ARG A 192 6.30 10.45 -15.82
N GLU A 193 6.74 9.91 -14.69
CA GLU A 193 7.53 8.69 -14.59
C GLU A 193 6.71 7.48 -15.05
N ARG A 194 7.39 6.49 -15.63
CA ARG A 194 6.78 5.26 -16.14
C ARG A 194 6.48 4.28 -14.99
N ILE A 195 5.34 4.44 -14.34
CA ILE A 195 4.88 3.52 -13.30
C ILE A 195 4.16 2.29 -13.89
N TYR A 196 4.16 1.18 -13.13
CA TYR A 196 3.46 -0.07 -13.47
C TYR A 196 2.92 -0.76 -12.21
N PRO A 197 1.89 -1.62 -12.34
CA PRO A 197 1.28 -2.27 -11.19
C PRO A 197 2.21 -3.31 -10.53
N VAL A 198 2.23 -3.33 -9.20
CA VAL A 198 2.95 -4.29 -8.36
C VAL A 198 2.05 -5.49 -8.09
N GLY A 199 2.29 -6.57 -8.80
CA GLY A 199 1.41 -7.72 -8.81
C GLY A 199 0.10 -7.47 -9.56
N ARG A 200 -0.85 -8.37 -9.39
CA ARG A 200 -2.12 -8.32 -10.12
C ARG A 200 -3.32 -8.53 -9.20
N LEU A 201 -4.42 -7.90 -9.58
CA LEU A 201 -5.77 -8.22 -9.12
C LEU A 201 -6.61 -8.59 -10.34
N ASP A 202 -7.48 -9.56 -10.21
CA ASP A 202 -8.40 -9.95 -11.29
C ASP A 202 -9.30 -8.78 -11.70
N ARG A 203 -9.86 -8.83 -12.90
CA ARG A 203 -10.79 -7.83 -13.42
C ARG A 203 -11.98 -7.59 -12.48
N SER A 204 -12.51 -8.65 -11.86
CA SER A 204 -13.63 -8.60 -10.93
C SER A 204 -13.24 -8.32 -9.48
N THR A 205 -11.95 -8.36 -9.14
CA THR A 205 -11.42 -8.09 -7.79
C THR A 205 -11.15 -6.61 -7.61
N THR A 206 -11.47 -6.09 -6.44
CA THR A 206 -11.29 -4.67 -6.08
C THR A 206 -10.24 -4.49 -4.99
N GLY A 207 -9.89 -3.24 -4.67
CA GLY A 207 -9.11 -2.91 -3.49
C GLY A 207 -7.68 -2.44 -3.75
N VAL A 208 -6.84 -2.57 -2.75
CA VAL A 208 -5.47 -2.03 -2.70
C VAL A 208 -4.62 -2.57 -3.85
N LEU A 209 -4.09 -1.67 -4.67
CA LEU A 209 -3.10 -1.96 -5.70
C LEU A 209 -2.02 -0.89 -5.66
N LEU A 210 -0.76 -1.30 -5.56
CA LEU A 210 0.39 -0.42 -5.64
C LEU A 210 0.87 -0.34 -7.09
N LEU A 211 1.21 0.87 -7.55
CA LEU A 211 1.91 1.11 -8.81
C LEU A 211 3.19 1.88 -8.50
N THR A 212 4.30 1.53 -9.18
CA THR A 212 5.59 2.18 -8.97
C THR A 212 6.50 1.96 -10.19
N ASN A 213 7.56 2.77 -10.30
CA ASN A 213 8.70 2.53 -11.18
C ASN A 213 9.89 1.91 -10.43
N ASP A 214 9.73 1.55 -9.14
CA ASP A 214 10.74 0.85 -8.36
C ASP A 214 10.66 -0.66 -8.53
N GLY A 215 11.47 -1.20 -9.43
CA GLY A 215 11.50 -2.64 -9.72
C GLY A 215 12.03 -3.51 -8.57
N GLU A 216 12.80 -2.94 -7.64
CA GLU A 216 13.27 -3.69 -6.47
C GLU A 216 12.15 -3.95 -5.49
N ILE A 217 11.43 -2.90 -5.14
CA ILE A 217 10.25 -3.01 -4.28
C ILE A 217 9.19 -3.86 -4.93
N ALA A 218 8.91 -3.66 -6.23
CA ALA A 218 7.95 -4.46 -6.96
C ALA A 218 8.29 -5.97 -6.90
N SER A 219 9.56 -6.33 -7.07
CA SER A 219 10.04 -7.71 -6.96
C SER A 219 9.90 -8.25 -5.53
N LYS A 220 10.36 -7.50 -4.52
CA LYS A 220 10.27 -7.89 -3.10
C LYS A 220 8.82 -8.10 -2.64
N LEU A 221 7.87 -7.34 -3.18
CA LEU A 221 6.46 -7.45 -2.80
C LEU A 221 5.69 -8.56 -3.55
N THR A 222 6.18 -8.98 -4.71
CA THR A 222 5.46 -9.95 -5.55
C THR A 222 6.08 -11.34 -5.55
N HIS A 223 7.36 -11.46 -5.27
CA HIS A 223 8.05 -12.74 -5.31
C HIS A 223 7.61 -13.64 -4.15
N PRO A 224 7.25 -14.92 -4.40
CA PRO A 224 6.73 -15.84 -3.39
C PRO A 224 7.66 -16.04 -2.18
N GLN A 225 8.97 -15.94 -2.39
CA GLN A 225 10.00 -16.08 -1.34
C GLN A 225 9.80 -15.13 -0.16
N TYR A 226 9.23 -13.95 -0.39
CA TYR A 226 9.10 -12.93 0.66
C TYR A 226 7.78 -13.00 1.42
N LEU A 227 6.93 -13.97 1.15
CA LEU A 227 5.70 -14.31 1.88
C LEU A 227 4.84 -13.08 2.28
N LYS A 228 4.73 -12.09 1.40
CA LYS A 228 4.04 -10.84 1.75
C LYS A 228 2.54 -11.05 1.93
N LYS A 229 2.04 -10.71 3.10
CA LYS A 229 0.66 -10.86 3.54
C LYS A 229 -0.32 -10.03 2.71
N LYS A 230 -1.45 -10.64 2.40
CA LYS A 230 -2.58 -10.05 1.68
C LYS A 230 -3.85 -10.40 2.43
N ILE A 231 -4.64 -9.39 2.78
CA ILE A 231 -5.93 -9.62 3.43
C ILE A 231 -7.05 -9.27 2.45
N TYR A 232 -7.99 -10.17 2.31
CA TYR A 232 -9.15 -10.01 1.46
C TYR A 232 -10.44 -10.04 2.28
N HIS A 233 -11.37 -9.16 1.92
CA HIS A 233 -12.76 -9.22 2.32
C HIS A 233 -13.53 -9.97 1.22
N VAL A 234 -14.09 -11.09 1.57
CA VAL A 234 -14.80 -12.00 0.67
C VAL A 234 -16.28 -11.94 0.96
N PHE A 235 -17.09 -11.78 -0.06
CA PHE A 235 -18.55 -11.89 0.01
C PHE A 235 -18.99 -13.13 -0.76
N LEU A 236 -19.67 -14.03 -0.10
CA LEU A 236 -20.10 -15.33 -0.61
C LEU A 236 -21.61 -15.34 -0.89
N ASP A 237 -22.04 -16.29 -1.69
CA ASP A 237 -23.45 -16.52 -2.03
C ASP A 237 -24.25 -17.09 -0.84
N LYS A 238 -23.61 -17.87 0.02
CA LYS A 238 -24.22 -18.52 1.19
C LYS A 238 -23.34 -18.40 2.44
N ASN A 239 -23.91 -18.65 3.61
CA ASN A 239 -23.19 -18.61 4.88
C ASN A 239 -22.10 -19.68 4.94
N VAL A 240 -20.91 -19.30 5.41
CA VAL A 240 -19.80 -20.23 5.63
C VAL A 240 -19.95 -20.88 7.00
N THR A 241 -19.70 -22.19 7.05
CA THR A 241 -19.72 -22.93 8.30
C THR A 241 -18.40 -22.77 9.05
N ALA A 242 -18.42 -22.91 10.38
CA ALA A 242 -17.21 -22.89 11.18
C ALA A 242 -16.29 -24.10 10.87
N ALA A 243 -16.86 -25.21 10.40
CA ALA A 243 -16.09 -26.39 9.99
C ALA A 243 -15.27 -26.09 8.72
N ASP A 244 -15.90 -25.50 7.70
CA ASP A 244 -15.21 -25.11 6.46
C ASP A 244 -14.12 -24.06 6.71
N MET A 245 -14.35 -23.12 7.62
CA MET A 245 -13.33 -22.14 7.99
C MET A 245 -12.12 -22.81 8.65
N ARG A 246 -12.32 -23.79 9.52
CA ARG A 246 -11.22 -24.58 10.09
C ARG A 246 -10.49 -25.36 9.00
N GLN A 247 -11.20 -26.00 8.09
CA GLN A 247 -10.61 -26.72 6.97
C GLN A 247 -9.73 -25.80 6.10
N ILE A 248 -10.15 -24.54 5.86
CA ILE A 248 -9.33 -23.55 5.15
C ILE A 248 -8.07 -23.19 5.94
N ALA A 249 -8.15 -23.08 7.25
CA ALA A 249 -7.01 -22.77 8.12
C ALA A 249 -6.05 -23.96 8.23
N ASP A 250 -6.57 -25.18 8.33
CA ASP A 250 -5.77 -26.42 8.45
C ASP A 250 -5.08 -26.79 7.14
N GLY A 251 -5.69 -26.45 6.01
CA GLY A 251 -5.17 -26.69 4.66
C GLY A 251 -6.14 -27.44 3.75
N ILE A 252 -6.15 -27.04 2.47
CA ILE A 252 -6.96 -27.67 1.42
C ILE A 252 -6.05 -28.09 0.28
N MET A 253 -6.29 -29.29 -0.26
CA MET A 253 -5.60 -29.77 -1.45
C MET A 253 -6.31 -29.26 -2.69
N LEU A 254 -5.64 -28.36 -3.44
CA LEU A 254 -6.08 -27.91 -4.76
C LEU A 254 -5.28 -28.62 -5.85
N GLU A 255 -5.67 -28.43 -7.11
CA GLU A 255 -5.01 -29.04 -8.28
C GLU A 255 -3.50 -28.74 -8.37
N ASP A 256 -3.09 -27.53 -7.92
CA ASP A 256 -1.71 -27.03 -7.93
C ASP A 256 -1.01 -27.16 -6.56
N GLY A 257 -1.51 -28.03 -5.70
CA GLY A 257 -0.96 -28.37 -4.40
C GLY A 257 -1.71 -27.75 -3.22
N GLU A 258 -1.29 -28.14 -2.04
CA GLU A 258 -1.89 -27.70 -0.78
C GLU A 258 -1.80 -26.19 -0.59
N ILE A 259 -2.83 -25.63 0.06
CA ILE A 259 -2.92 -24.22 0.44
C ILE A 259 -3.70 -24.09 1.75
N HIS A 260 -3.22 -23.22 2.63
CA HIS A 260 -3.91 -22.82 3.85
C HIS A 260 -4.02 -21.31 3.93
N ALA A 261 -4.92 -20.82 4.74
CA ALA A 261 -5.00 -19.43 5.12
C ALA A 261 -4.12 -19.18 6.34
N ASP A 262 -3.39 -18.07 6.36
CA ASP A 262 -2.63 -17.62 7.54
C ASP A 262 -3.59 -17.24 8.69
N ALA A 263 -4.74 -16.66 8.34
CA ALA A 263 -5.86 -16.41 9.23
C ALA A 263 -7.18 -16.32 8.45
N ILE A 264 -8.26 -16.76 9.07
CA ILE A 264 -9.61 -16.64 8.51
C ILE A 264 -10.63 -16.44 9.64
N ASP A 265 -11.56 -15.49 9.44
CA ASP A 265 -12.63 -15.23 10.41
C ASP A 265 -13.82 -14.53 9.73
N TYR A 266 -14.97 -14.49 10.41
CA TYR A 266 -16.10 -13.70 9.93
C TYR A 266 -15.78 -12.20 9.97
N ALA A 267 -16.01 -11.52 8.85
CA ALA A 267 -15.84 -10.06 8.76
C ALA A 267 -17.02 -9.30 9.38
N SER A 268 -18.17 -9.97 9.54
CA SER A 268 -19.36 -9.41 10.17
C SER A 268 -19.89 -10.36 11.25
N PRO A 269 -20.28 -9.87 12.43
CA PRO A 269 -20.85 -10.71 13.47
C PRO A 269 -22.26 -11.22 13.10
N THR A 270 -22.97 -10.51 12.24
CA THR A 270 -24.37 -10.80 11.86
C THR A 270 -24.51 -11.47 10.50
N ASP A 271 -23.54 -11.30 9.61
CA ASP A 271 -23.60 -11.85 8.24
C ASP A 271 -22.43 -12.82 7.97
N LYS A 272 -22.70 -14.11 8.12
CA LYS A 272 -21.73 -15.17 7.90
C LYS A 272 -21.35 -15.42 6.44
N LYS A 273 -21.90 -14.66 5.50
CA LYS A 273 -21.46 -14.63 4.08
C LYS A 273 -20.22 -13.77 3.89
N GLN A 274 -19.86 -12.97 4.89
CA GLN A 274 -18.72 -12.08 4.83
C GLN A 274 -17.57 -12.63 5.66
N VAL A 275 -16.46 -12.91 4.98
CA VAL A 275 -15.27 -13.52 5.56
C VAL A 275 -14.06 -12.65 5.28
N GLY A 276 -13.22 -12.46 6.29
CA GLY A 276 -11.86 -11.97 6.16
C GLY A 276 -10.89 -13.12 6.03
N ILE A 277 -10.06 -13.12 5.00
CA ILE A 277 -9.03 -14.15 4.81
C ILE A 277 -7.67 -13.51 4.60
N GLU A 278 -6.67 -13.96 5.35
CA GLU A 278 -5.27 -13.58 5.22
C GLU A 278 -4.51 -14.70 4.53
N ILE A 279 -3.75 -14.36 3.49
CA ILE A 279 -2.91 -15.31 2.74
C ILE A 279 -1.60 -14.62 2.31
N HIS A 280 -0.53 -15.38 2.21
CA HIS A 280 0.73 -14.96 1.58
C HIS A 280 0.86 -15.44 0.13
N SER A 281 0.10 -16.45 -0.29
CA SER A 281 0.15 -17.01 -1.64
C SER A 281 -0.23 -16.00 -2.74
N GLY A 282 0.44 -16.11 -3.89
CA GLY A 282 0.17 -15.35 -5.10
C GLY A 282 -0.35 -16.18 -6.28
N ARG A 283 -0.77 -17.45 -6.04
CA ARG A 283 -1.32 -18.34 -7.08
C ARG A 283 -2.53 -17.71 -7.77
N ASN A 284 -2.77 -18.09 -9.02
CA ASN A 284 -3.87 -17.53 -9.81
C ASN A 284 -5.22 -17.78 -9.11
N ARG A 285 -6.02 -16.72 -8.94
CA ARG A 285 -7.38 -16.74 -8.36
C ARG A 285 -7.51 -17.54 -7.05
N ILE A 286 -6.44 -17.61 -6.25
CA ILE A 286 -6.33 -18.54 -5.13
C ILE A 286 -7.48 -18.42 -4.13
N VAL A 287 -7.87 -17.21 -3.72
CA VAL A 287 -9.00 -17.02 -2.78
C VAL A 287 -10.30 -17.57 -3.36
N ARG A 288 -10.57 -17.32 -4.64
CA ARG A 288 -11.78 -17.85 -5.31
C ARG A 288 -11.76 -19.37 -5.35
N ARG A 289 -10.63 -19.97 -5.72
CA ARG A 289 -10.47 -21.42 -5.80
C ARG A 289 -10.61 -22.11 -4.44
N ILE A 290 -10.12 -21.50 -3.36
CA ILE A 290 -10.31 -21.99 -1.98
C ILE A 290 -11.81 -22.13 -1.67
N PHE A 291 -12.60 -21.09 -1.90
CA PHE A 291 -14.03 -21.12 -1.61
C PHE A 291 -14.82 -21.98 -2.62
N GLU A 292 -14.44 -21.95 -3.90
CA GLU A 292 -15.04 -22.76 -4.96
C GLU A 292 -14.85 -24.27 -4.68
N HIS A 293 -13.69 -24.69 -4.14
CA HIS A 293 -13.42 -26.08 -3.74
C HIS A 293 -14.39 -26.59 -2.67
N LEU A 294 -14.82 -25.71 -1.76
CA LEU A 294 -15.80 -26.02 -0.71
C LEU A 294 -17.26 -25.77 -1.16
N GLY A 295 -17.48 -25.52 -2.45
CA GLY A 295 -18.79 -25.32 -3.03
C GLY A 295 -19.44 -23.97 -2.74
N TYR A 296 -18.66 -22.94 -2.42
CA TYR A 296 -19.08 -21.54 -2.28
C TYR A 296 -18.78 -20.75 -3.54
N HIS A 297 -19.63 -19.75 -3.85
CA HIS A 297 -19.36 -18.83 -4.94
C HIS A 297 -18.97 -17.44 -4.39
N VAL A 298 -17.82 -16.90 -4.86
CA VAL A 298 -17.34 -15.59 -4.43
C VAL A 298 -18.00 -14.49 -5.27
N VAL A 299 -18.97 -13.79 -4.68
CA VAL A 299 -19.75 -12.71 -5.30
C VAL A 299 -18.93 -11.41 -5.41
N LYS A 300 -18.23 -11.04 -4.31
CA LYS A 300 -17.32 -9.88 -4.29
C LYS A 300 -16.03 -10.28 -3.60
N LEU A 301 -14.92 -9.76 -4.11
CA LEU A 301 -13.59 -9.94 -3.55
C LEU A 301 -12.89 -8.60 -3.52
N ASP A 302 -12.45 -8.21 -2.34
CA ASP A 302 -11.87 -6.88 -2.10
C ASP A 302 -10.57 -7.02 -1.30
N ARG A 303 -9.42 -6.66 -1.89
CA ARG A 303 -8.16 -6.66 -1.15
C ARG A 303 -8.10 -5.42 -0.26
N VAL A 304 -8.16 -5.60 1.05
CA VAL A 304 -8.18 -4.51 2.03
C VAL A 304 -6.80 -4.16 2.56
N TYR A 305 -5.86 -5.13 2.49
CA TYR A 305 -4.49 -4.95 2.97
C TYR A 305 -3.51 -5.62 2.01
N PHE A 306 -2.38 -4.96 1.76
CA PHE A 306 -1.26 -5.49 1.00
C PHE A 306 0.05 -4.90 1.53
N ALA A 307 0.91 -5.76 2.10
CA ALA A 307 2.24 -5.39 2.57
C ALA A 307 2.25 -4.05 3.36
N GLY A 308 1.45 -3.93 4.43
CA GLY A 308 1.35 -2.74 5.27
C GLY A 308 0.45 -1.64 4.73
N LEU A 309 0.06 -1.70 3.45
CA LEU A 309 -0.76 -0.68 2.81
C LEU A 309 -2.24 -0.99 2.93
N THR A 310 -3.04 0.02 3.20
CA THR A 310 -4.50 -0.05 3.26
C THR A 310 -5.13 1.01 2.35
N LYS A 311 -6.37 0.79 1.93
CA LYS A 311 -7.14 1.77 1.12
C LYS A 311 -7.86 2.82 1.95
N LYS A 312 -7.54 2.97 3.24
CA LYS A 312 -8.16 3.96 4.11
C LYS A 312 -8.08 5.36 3.48
N ASN A 313 -9.20 6.08 3.49
CA ASN A 313 -9.35 7.42 2.90
C ASN A 313 -9.14 7.50 1.36
N VAL A 314 -9.13 6.38 0.64
CA VAL A 314 -9.09 6.35 -0.83
C VAL A 314 -10.38 5.77 -1.35
N ARG A 315 -11.19 6.56 -2.06
CA ARG A 315 -12.45 6.12 -2.67
C ARG A 315 -12.17 5.10 -3.77
N ARG A 316 -13.17 4.30 -4.11
CA ARG A 316 -13.03 3.31 -5.18
C ARG A 316 -12.85 3.98 -6.54
N GLY A 317 -11.75 3.68 -7.22
CA GLY A 317 -11.33 4.33 -8.46
C GLY A 317 -10.32 5.44 -8.26
N ASP A 318 -10.20 5.96 -7.04
CA ASP A 318 -9.25 7.02 -6.72
C ASP A 318 -7.89 6.43 -6.32
N TRP A 319 -6.88 7.27 -6.40
CA TRP A 319 -5.50 6.97 -6.04
C TRP A 319 -4.89 8.09 -5.20
N ARG A 320 -3.78 7.80 -4.54
CA ARG A 320 -2.92 8.77 -3.86
C ARG A 320 -1.46 8.35 -3.95
N PHE A 321 -0.56 9.28 -3.76
CA PHE A 321 0.83 8.92 -3.51
C PHE A 321 0.99 8.27 -2.13
N LEU A 322 2.01 7.44 -1.96
CA LEU A 322 2.40 6.96 -0.63
C LEU A 322 3.06 8.10 0.15
N THR A 323 2.87 8.07 1.45
CA THR A 323 3.63 8.93 2.36
C THR A 323 5.06 8.43 2.49
N GLU A 324 5.98 9.32 2.86
CA GLU A 324 7.39 8.94 3.08
C GLU A 324 7.52 7.80 4.10
N GLN A 325 6.70 7.80 5.14
CA GLN A 325 6.66 6.72 6.13
C GLN A 325 6.24 5.37 5.52
N GLU A 326 5.24 5.35 4.65
CA GLU A 326 4.81 4.12 3.95
C GLU A 326 5.91 3.60 3.02
N VAL A 327 6.59 4.50 2.29
CA VAL A 327 7.71 4.14 1.41
C VAL A 327 8.87 3.54 2.22
N GLN A 328 9.23 4.16 3.32
CA GLN A 328 10.30 3.66 4.21
C GLN A 328 9.94 2.30 4.80
N MET A 329 8.68 2.12 5.20
CA MET A 329 8.18 0.83 5.64
C MET A 329 8.34 -0.25 4.55
N LEU A 330 7.98 0.05 3.29
CA LEU A 330 8.16 -0.88 2.17
C LEU A 330 9.63 -1.28 1.99
N HIS A 331 10.56 -0.34 2.12
CA HIS A 331 11.99 -0.61 2.00
C HIS A 331 12.55 -1.45 3.15
N MET A 332 12.09 -1.21 4.38
CA MET A 332 12.54 -1.94 5.57
C MET A 332 11.99 -3.37 5.66
N GLY A 333 10.98 -3.72 4.85
CA GLY A 333 10.31 -5.01 4.96
C GLY A 333 9.52 -5.20 6.26
N ALA A 334 9.21 -4.12 6.97
CA ALA A 334 8.65 -4.12 8.33
C ALA A 334 7.14 -4.46 8.38
N PHE A 335 6.68 -5.37 7.52
CA PHE A 335 5.26 -5.75 7.39
C PHE A 335 5.02 -7.22 7.65
N GLU A 336 5.83 -7.81 8.44
CA GLU A 336 5.65 -9.19 8.92
C GLU A 336 4.72 -9.22 10.12
#